data_e7f5b7116ce5e8355db76a228a584f74
#
_entry.id   e7f5b7116ce5e8355db76a228a584f74
#
_cell.length_a   1.000
_cell.length_b   1.000
_cell.length_c   1.000
_cell.angle_alpha   90.00
_cell.angle_beta   90.00
_cell.angle_gamma   90.00
#
_symmetry.space_group_name_H-M   'P 1'
#
loop_
_entity.id
_entity.type
_entity.pdbx_description
1 polymer ?
#
loop_
_entity_poly.entity_id
_entity_poly.type
_entity_poly.pdbx_seq_one_letter_code
_entity_poly.pdbx_strand_id
1 'polypeptide(L)'
;MEREIKEFEEKVVQVNRVSKKTKGGNKMGFSVVVVVGDRKGRVGVGLGKAADVQSAVRKGTTYAKKHLITVLLKGFTIPHTIRVKLGAAQVLLKPAPPGSGVIAGGAIRAVVEAAGIHDISSKILGSSNQASNVYATLEALRRLRQN
;
A
#
# COMPACT_ATOMS: atom_id res chain seq x y z
N MET A 1 -29.25 14.99 1.29
CA MET A 1 -28.11 14.73 1.51
C MET A 1 -27.43 14.00 0.51
N GLU A 2 -26.44 14.38 0.21
CA GLU A 2 -25.77 13.77 -0.68
C GLU A 2 -25.06 12.72 -0.24
N ARG A 3 -25.18 11.69 -0.84
CA ARG A 3 -24.52 10.61 -0.48
C ARG A 3 -23.16 10.71 -0.90
N GLU A 4 -22.25 10.58 -0.01
CA GLU A 4 -20.92 10.55 -0.39
C GLU A 4 -20.63 9.40 -1.19
N ILE A 5 -20.14 9.59 -2.37
CA ILE A 5 -19.66 8.52 -3.18
C ILE A 5 -18.29 8.18 -2.67
N LYS A 6 -18.05 6.92 -2.36
CA LYS A 6 -16.76 6.51 -1.91
C LYS A 6 -15.79 6.61 -3.07
N GLU A 7 -14.98 7.66 -3.08
CA GLU A 7 -13.97 7.79 -4.09
C GLU A 7 -12.83 6.84 -3.85
N PHE A 8 -12.60 6.44 -2.61
CA PHE A 8 -11.47 5.61 -2.24
C PHE A 8 -11.89 4.27 -1.71
N GLU A 9 -11.18 3.23 -2.16
CA GLU A 9 -11.33 1.89 -1.61
C GLU A 9 -10.24 1.66 -0.58
N GLU A 10 -10.58 0.96 0.48
CA GLU A 10 -9.68 0.69 1.59
C GLU A 10 -9.43 -0.80 1.68
N LYS A 11 -8.18 -1.18 1.86
CA LYS A 11 -7.83 -2.59 2.02
C LYS A 11 -6.85 -2.75 3.16
N VAL A 12 -7.18 -3.62 4.10
CA VAL A 12 -6.27 -3.95 5.20
C VAL A 12 -5.32 -5.01 4.70
N VAL A 13 -4.03 -4.69 4.65
CA VAL A 13 -3.00 -5.60 4.14
C VAL A 13 -2.52 -6.54 5.22
N GLN A 14 -2.36 -6.00 6.43
CA GLN A 14 -1.80 -6.79 7.51
C GLN A 14 -2.37 -6.33 8.85
N VAL A 15 -2.67 -7.29 9.71
CA VAL A 15 -3.09 -7.01 11.08
C VAL A 15 -2.12 -7.74 11.99
N ASN A 16 -1.43 -7.01 12.84
CA ASN A 16 -0.51 -7.59 13.81
C ASN A 16 -0.98 -7.29 15.22
N ARG A 17 -0.85 -8.28 16.08
CA ARG A 17 -1.15 -8.13 17.48
C ARG A 17 0.14 -7.77 18.18
N VAL A 18 0.15 -6.67 18.90
CA VAL A 18 1.35 -6.21 19.60
C VAL A 18 1.11 -6.19 21.09
N SER A 19 2.16 -6.47 21.85
CA SER A 19 2.09 -6.47 23.30
C SER A 19 3.16 -5.54 23.81
N LYS A 20 2.79 -4.63 24.72
CA LYS A 20 3.72 -3.68 25.28
C LYS A 20 3.75 -3.86 26.79
N LYS A 21 4.94 -4.00 27.35
CA LYS A 21 5.10 -4.11 28.78
C LYS A 21 4.97 -2.75 29.42
N THR A 22 4.14 -2.64 30.42
CA THR A 22 3.98 -1.42 31.20
C THR A 22 4.19 -1.76 32.66
N LYS A 23 4.20 -0.73 33.53
CA LYS A 23 4.34 -0.94 34.96
C LYS A 23 3.24 -1.82 35.53
N GLY A 24 2.04 -1.76 34.98
CA GLY A 24 0.90 -2.55 35.45
C GLY A 24 0.73 -3.89 34.77
N GLY A 25 1.67 -4.32 33.93
CA GLY A 25 1.58 -5.57 33.20
C GLY A 25 1.72 -5.36 31.70
N ASN A 26 1.19 -6.32 30.92
CA ASN A 26 1.26 -6.24 29.47
C ASN A 26 0.02 -5.54 28.92
N LYS A 27 0.24 -4.59 28.04
CA LYS A 27 -0.85 -3.92 27.35
C LYS A 27 -0.88 -4.45 25.94
N MET A 28 -2.04 -4.96 25.52
CA MET A 28 -2.20 -5.51 24.20
C MET A 28 -2.81 -4.50 23.26
N GLY A 29 -2.38 -4.54 22.02
CA GLY A 29 -2.93 -3.66 21.00
C GLY A 29 -2.80 -4.31 19.64
N PHE A 30 -3.23 -3.58 18.61
CA PHE A 30 -3.18 -4.05 17.24
C PHE A 30 -2.52 -3.00 16.36
N SER A 31 -1.73 -3.47 15.41
CA SER A 31 -1.09 -2.64 14.40
C SER A 31 -1.61 -3.11 13.06
N VAL A 32 -2.18 -2.21 12.27
CA VAL A 32 -2.69 -2.56 10.95
C VAL A 32 -2.05 -1.72 9.88
N VAL A 33 -1.87 -2.29 8.70
CA VAL A 33 -1.40 -1.57 7.52
C VAL A 33 -2.58 -1.50 6.56
N VAL A 34 -2.96 -0.28 6.19
CA VAL A 34 -4.11 -0.03 5.34
C VAL A 34 -3.64 0.65 4.06
N VAL A 35 -4.15 0.19 2.93
CA VAL A 35 -3.91 0.82 1.64
C VAL A 35 -5.22 1.44 1.17
N VAL A 36 -5.16 2.70 0.76
CA VAL A 36 -6.33 3.44 0.27
C VAL A 36 -6.01 3.93 -1.13
N GLY A 37 -6.92 3.77 -2.06
CA GLY A 37 -6.72 4.26 -3.42
C GLY A 37 -8.03 4.50 -4.13
N ASP A 38 -7.99 5.35 -5.17
CA ASP A 38 -9.19 5.69 -5.94
C ASP A 38 -9.26 4.92 -7.27
N ARG A 39 -8.28 4.07 -7.53
CA ARG A 39 -8.14 3.31 -8.77
C ARG A 39 -7.98 4.21 -10.00
N LYS A 40 -7.64 5.46 -9.79
CA LYS A 40 -7.46 6.44 -10.87
C LYS A 40 -6.12 7.15 -10.74
N GLY A 41 -5.15 6.52 -10.12
CA GLY A 41 -3.81 7.06 -9.99
C GLY A 41 -3.47 7.63 -8.63
N ARG A 42 -4.38 7.61 -7.66
CA ARG A 42 -4.05 8.08 -6.32
C ARG A 42 -4.05 6.92 -5.35
N VAL A 43 -3.04 6.83 -4.52
CA VAL A 43 -2.90 5.75 -3.54
C VAL A 43 -2.16 6.26 -2.32
N GLY A 44 -2.52 5.75 -1.17
CA GLY A 44 -1.84 6.07 0.08
C GLY A 44 -1.79 4.86 0.97
N VAL A 45 -0.85 4.86 1.89
CA VAL A 45 -0.66 3.77 2.84
C VAL A 45 -0.64 4.38 4.23
N GLY A 46 -1.30 3.75 5.16
CA GLY A 46 -1.31 4.19 6.55
C GLY A 46 -1.09 3.04 7.51
N LEU A 47 -0.40 3.35 8.60
CA LEU A 47 -0.22 2.40 9.68
C LEU A 47 -1.01 2.91 10.87
N GLY A 48 -1.93 2.10 11.37
CA GLY A 48 -2.74 2.45 12.54
C GLY A 48 -2.44 1.53 13.70
N LYS A 49 -2.37 2.09 14.89
CA LYS A 49 -2.18 1.33 16.12
C LYS A 49 -3.25 1.72 17.12
N ALA A 50 -3.88 0.74 17.69
CA ALA A 50 -4.93 1.00 18.70
C ALA A 50 -5.16 -0.25 19.55
N ALA A 51 -6.02 -0.12 20.55
CA ALA A 51 -6.35 -1.22 21.44
C ALA A 51 -7.22 -2.27 20.76
N ASP A 52 -7.96 -1.90 19.72
CA ASP A 52 -8.79 -2.84 18.96
C ASP A 52 -8.57 -2.64 17.46
N VAL A 53 -8.98 -3.64 16.69
CA VAL A 53 -8.73 -3.64 15.24
C VAL A 53 -9.49 -2.52 14.54
N GLN A 54 -10.74 -2.28 14.91
CA GLN A 54 -11.54 -1.25 14.25
C GLN A 54 -10.94 0.14 14.40
N SER A 55 -10.50 0.48 15.60
CA SER A 55 -9.85 1.77 15.84
C SER A 55 -8.53 1.88 15.10
N ALA A 56 -7.76 0.78 15.05
CA ALA A 56 -6.49 0.77 14.33
C ALA A 56 -6.70 0.98 12.83
N VAL A 57 -7.71 0.32 12.25
CA VAL A 57 -8.04 0.49 10.84
C VAL A 57 -8.47 1.93 10.55
N ARG A 58 -9.28 2.51 11.43
CA ARG A 58 -9.74 3.89 11.27
C ARG A 58 -8.57 4.86 11.27
N LYS A 59 -7.62 4.68 12.19
CA LYS A 59 -6.44 5.54 12.27
C LYS A 59 -5.56 5.39 11.02
N GLY A 60 -5.36 4.15 10.57
CA GLY A 60 -4.57 3.88 9.38
C GLY A 60 -5.21 4.48 8.14
N THR A 61 -6.52 4.35 7.99
CA THR A 61 -7.26 4.90 6.86
C THR A 61 -7.18 6.43 6.84
N THR A 62 -7.34 7.06 7.99
CA THR A 62 -7.26 8.51 8.09
C THR A 62 -5.87 8.99 7.69
N TYR A 63 -4.82 8.33 8.17
CA TYR A 63 -3.45 8.68 7.82
C TYR A 63 -3.21 8.49 6.33
N ALA A 64 -3.66 7.36 5.76
CA ALA A 64 -3.47 7.07 4.34
C ALA A 64 -4.16 8.13 3.47
N LYS A 65 -5.36 8.56 3.82
CA LYS A 65 -6.07 9.58 3.07
C LYS A 65 -5.39 10.94 3.11
N LYS A 66 -4.64 11.22 4.18
CA LYS A 66 -3.90 12.46 4.30
C LYS A 66 -2.57 12.44 3.57
N HIS A 67 -2.09 11.26 3.22
CA HIS A 67 -0.78 11.10 2.59
C HIS A 67 -0.87 10.38 1.25
N LEU A 68 -1.84 10.78 0.43
CA LEU A 68 -2.00 10.21 -0.90
C LEU A 68 -0.91 10.71 -1.84
N ILE A 69 -0.45 9.83 -2.70
CA ILE A 69 0.46 10.22 -3.78
C ILE A 69 -0.27 10.03 -5.10
N THR A 70 0.20 10.74 -6.12
CA THR A 70 -0.30 10.58 -7.47
C THR A 70 0.68 9.72 -8.24
N VAL A 71 0.18 8.64 -8.83
CA VAL A 71 0.98 7.70 -9.59
C VAL A 71 0.89 8.06 -11.06
N LEU A 72 2.03 8.11 -11.74
CA LEU A 72 2.05 8.37 -13.16
C LEU A 72 1.78 7.09 -13.91
N LEU A 73 0.58 6.96 -14.46
CA LEU A 73 0.18 5.76 -15.19
C LEU A 73 0.35 5.96 -16.68
N LYS A 74 0.68 4.87 -17.38
CA LYS A 74 0.69 4.84 -18.82
C LYS A 74 -0.38 3.84 -19.23
N GLY A 75 -1.60 4.34 -19.51
CA GLY A 75 -2.75 3.46 -19.69
C GLY A 75 -3.07 2.75 -18.40
N PHE A 76 -2.99 1.43 -18.39
CA PHE A 76 -3.26 0.63 -17.20
C PHE A 76 -1.98 0.02 -16.62
N THR A 77 -0.82 0.54 -16.99
CA THR A 77 0.46 0.07 -16.48
C THR A 77 1.34 1.26 -16.11
N ILE A 78 2.60 1.01 -15.76
CA ILE A 78 3.55 2.05 -15.40
C ILE A 78 4.42 2.41 -16.62
N PRO A 79 4.99 3.62 -16.65
CA PRO A 79 5.75 4.05 -17.84
C PRO A 79 7.10 3.37 -18.03
N HIS A 80 7.71 2.86 -16.97
CA HIS A 80 9.02 2.23 -17.08
C HIS A 80 9.27 1.29 -15.92
N THR A 81 10.29 0.45 -16.06
CA THR A 81 10.74 -0.43 -14.99
C THR A 81 11.35 0.41 -13.86
N ILE A 82 11.04 0.08 -12.63
CA ILE A 82 11.61 0.76 -11.49
C ILE A 82 11.95 -0.23 -10.38
N ARG A 83 13.07 0.03 -9.71
CA ARG A 83 13.53 -0.79 -8.61
C ARG A 83 13.81 0.13 -7.45
N VAL A 84 13.27 -0.17 -6.30
CA VAL A 84 13.44 0.66 -5.11
C VAL A 84 13.82 -0.21 -3.92
N LYS A 85 14.79 0.28 -3.17
CA LYS A 85 15.20 -0.32 -1.93
C LYS A 85 14.89 0.65 -0.82
N LEU A 86 14.10 0.23 0.16
CA LEU A 86 13.74 1.03 1.30
C LEU A 86 14.00 0.21 2.55
N GLY A 87 15.08 0.50 3.27
CA GLY A 87 15.54 -0.33 4.37
C GLY A 87 15.87 -1.73 3.86
N ALA A 88 15.30 -2.76 4.49
CA ALA A 88 15.50 -4.14 4.06
C ALA A 88 14.57 -4.54 2.92
N ALA A 89 13.57 -3.75 2.60
CA ALA A 89 12.64 -4.05 1.53
C ALA A 89 13.21 -3.61 0.19
N GLN A 90 13.01 -4.45 -0.82
CA GLN A 90 13.45 -4.14 -2.17
C GLN A 90 12.42 -4.70 -3.13
N VAL A 91 11.89 -3.84 -3.98
CA VAL A 91 10.85 -4.24 -4.93
C VAL A 91 11.25 -3.83 -6.34
N LEU A 92 10.83 -4.65 -7.30
CA LEU A 92 11.05 -4.40 -8.71
C LEU A 92 9.70 -4.39 -9.39
N LEU A 93 9.39 -3.33 -10.11
CA LEU A 93 8.14 -3.20 -10.86
C LEU A 93 8.48 -3.04 -12.33
N LYS A 94 7.80 -3.80 -13.18
CA LYS A 94 7.99 -3.74 -14.64
C LYS A 94 6.65 -3.51 -15.32
N PRO A 95 6.58 -2.65 -16.31
CA PRO A 95 5.35 -2.50 -17.09
C PRO A 95 5.05 -3.82 -17.82
N ALA A 96 3.78 -4.07 -18.05
CA ALA A 96 3.35 -5.28 -18.73
C ALA A 96 2.37 -4.91 -19.85
N PRO A 97 2.29 -5.72 -20.91
CA PRO A 97 1.37 -5.42 -22.00
C PRO A 97 -0.08 -5.57 -21.58
N PRO A 98 -1.01 -4.92 -22.30
CA PRO A 98 -2.44 -5.00 -21.95
C PRO A 98 -2.92 -6.44 -21.90
N GLY A 99 -3.70 -6.74 -20.88
CA GLY A 99 -4.24 -8.09 -20.70
C GLY A 99 -3.38 -9.01 -19.85
N SER A 100 -2.16 -8.57 -19.45
CA SER A 100 -1.27 -9.40 -18.64
C SER A 100 -1.79 -9.60 -17.22
N GLY A 101 -2.54 -8.65 -16.70
CA GLY A 101 -3.00 -8.69 -15.32
C GLY A 101 -1.91 -8.30 -14.33
N VAL A 102 -2.24 -8.39 -13.05
CA VAL A 102 -1.31 -8.05 -11.99
C VAL A 102 -0.58 -9.31 -11.54
N ILE A 103 0.72 -9.35 -11.80
CA ILE A 103 1.59 -10.44 -11.35
C ILE A 103 2.43 -9.89 -10.22
N ALA A 104 1.97 -10.11 -8.99
CA ALA A 104 2.58 -9.50 -7.83
C ALA A 104 2.25 -10.28 -6.56
N GLY A 105 3.14 -10.23 -5.58
CA GLY A 105 2.85 -10.75 -4.25
C GLY A 105 1.81 -9.89 -3.54
N GLY A 106 1.29 -10.39 -2.42
CA GLY A 106 0.15 -9.77 -1.75
C GLY A 106 0.33 -8.30 -1.40
N ALA A 107 1.50 -7.93 -0.87
CA ALA A 107 1.74 -6.55 -0.46
C ALA A 107 1.77 -5.59 -1.65
N ILE A 108 2.52 -5.96 -2.70
CA ILE A 108 2.62 -5.13 -3.89
C ILE A 108 1.28 -5.07 -4.60
N ARG A 109 0.59 -6.20 -4.68
CA ARG A 109 -0.70 -6.28 -5.36
C ARG A 109 -1.72 -5.32 -4.77
N ALA A 110 -1.78 -5.25 -3.43
CA ALA A 110 -2.72 -4.35 -2.76
C ALA A 110 -2.51 -2.89 -3.19
N VAL A 111 -1.24 -2.45 -3.25
CA VAL A 111 -0.92 -1.07 -3.59
C VAL A 111 -1.20 -0.78 -5.06
N VAL A 112 -0.77 -1.66 -5.97
CA VAL A 112 -0.92 -1.39 -7.40
C VAL A 112 -2.38 -1.45 -7.83
N GLU A 113 -3.16 -2.37 -7.25
CA GLU A 113 -4.59 -2.44 -7.55
C GLU A 113 -5.33 -1.20 -7.04
N ALA A 114 -4.98 -0.73 -5.85
CA ALA A 114 -5.58 0.49 -5.31
C ALA A 114 -5.26 1.72 -6.17
N ALA A 115 -4.09 1.73 -6.79
CA ALA A 115 -3.67 2.82 -7.66
C ALA A 115 -4.34 2.77 -9.05
N GLY A 116 -4.98 1.67 -9.40
CA GLY A 116 -5.63 1.52 -10.69
C GLY A 116 -4.76 0.89 -11.75
N ILE A 117 -3.69 0.23 -11.37
CA ILE A 117 -2.81 -0.48 -12.29
C ILE A 117 -3.42 -1.85 -12.57
N HIS A 118 -3.64 -2.18 -13.83
CA HIS A 118 -4.24 -3.45 -14.22
C HIS A 118 -3.24 -4.44 -14.82
N ASP A 119 -2.12 -3.94 -15.33
CA ASP A 119 -1.12 -4.77 -15.98
C ASP A 119 0.26 -4.41 -15.47
N ILE A 120 0.84 -5.28 -14.69
CA ILE A 120 2.15 -5.04 -14.09
C ILE A 120 2.77 -6.36 -13.68
N SER A 121 4.09 -6.45 -13.79
CA SER A 121 4.86 -7.58 -13.29
C SER A 121 5.77 -7.07 -12.19
N SER A 122 5.86 -7.79 -11.09
CA SER A 122 6.66 -7.33 -9.98
C SER A 122 7.35 -8.48 -9.27
N LYS A 123 8.35 -8.14 -8.47
CA LYS A 123 9.09 -9.11 -7.68
C LYS A 123 9.56 -8.46 -6.39
N ILE A 124 9.43 -9.18 -5.30
CA ILE A 124 10.00 -8.80 -4.02
C ILE A 124 11.39 -9.39 -3.98
N LEU A 125 12.41 -8.54 -3.88
CA LEU A 125 13.81 -8.97 -3.91
C LEU A 125 14.48 -8.93 -2.54
N GLY A 126 13.86 -8.32 -1.57
CA GLY A 126 14.42 -8.17 -0.23
C GLY A 126 13.58 -8.87 0.82
N SER A 127 13.35 -8.18 1.92
CA SER A 127 12.61 -8.71 3.06
C SER A 127 11.21 -9.18 2.69
N SER A 128 10.71 -10.17 3.39
CA SER A 128 9.33 -10.63 3.21
C SER A 128 8.34 -9.87 4.09
N ASN A 129 8.79 -8.86 4.82
CA ASN A 129 7.91 -8.07 5.69
C ASN A 129 6.90 -7.28 4.85
N GLN A 130 5.61 -7.55 5.08
CA GLN A 130 4.57 -6.96 4.25
C GLN A 130 4.48 -5.45 4.38
N ALA A 131 4.60 -4.92 5.59
CA ALA A 131 4.54 -3.48 5.79
C ALA A 131 5.67 -2.77 5.06
N SER A 132 6.89 -3.29 5.17
CA SER A 132 8.04 -2.71 4.48
C SER A 132 7.87 -2.75 2.97
N ASN A 133 7.34 -3.85 2.44
CA ASN A 133 7.12 -4.00 1.00
C ASN A 133 6.03 -3.08 0.49
N VAL A 134 4.99 -2.82 1.28
CA VAL A 134 3.94 -1.88 0.93
C VAL A 134 4.52 -0.47 0.80
N TYR A 135 5.33 -0.05 1.78
CA TYR A 135 5.96 1.27 1.73
C TYR A 135 6.98 1.39 0.61
N ALA A 136 7.74 0.31 0.34
CA ALA A 136 8.70 0.31 -0.78
C ALA A 136 7.96 0.43 -2.11
N THR A 137 6.82 -0.25 -2.27
CA THR A 137 6.01 -0.16 -3.47
C THR A 137 5.46 1.26 -3.65
N LEU A 138 4.98 1.86 -2.58
CA LEU A 138 4.48 3.23 -2.63
C LEU A 138 5.58 4.19 -3.07
N GLU A 139 6.78 4.02 -2.54
CA GLU A 139 7.92 4.84 -2.92
C GLU A 139 8.29 4.63 -4.39
N ALA A 140 8.22 3.40 -4.88
CA ALA A 140 8.49 3.11 -6.28
C ALA A 140 7.49 3.83 -7.19
N LEU A 141 6.21 3.78 -6.83
CA LEU A 141 5.17 4.45 -7.61
C LEU A 141 5.33 5.96 -7.56
N ARG A 142 5.79 6.50 -6.43
CA ARG A 142 6.03 7.94 -6.30
C ARG A 142 7.18 8.41 -7.19
N ARG A 143 8.14 7.54 -7.47
CA ARG A 143 9.32 7.88 -8.25
C ARG A 143 9.17 7.68 -9.76
N LEU A 144 8.00 7.26 -10.23
CA LEU A 144 7.79 7.06 -11.66
C LEU A 144 7.87 8.39 -12.40
N ARG A 145 8.44 8.34 -13.60
CA ARG A 145 8.64 9.53 -14.43
C ARG A 145 8.10 9.31 -15.83
N GLN A 146 7.75 10.42 -16.46
CA GLN A 146 7.36 10.37 -17.85
C GLN A 146 8.59 10.16 -18.72
N ASN A 147 8.49 9.29 -19.69
CA ASN A 147 9.56 9.08 -20.65
C ASN A 147 9.44 9.98 -21.85
#